data_2287d44b7238461a8f982d5b03de966c
#
_entry.id   2287d44b7238461a8f982d5b03de966c
#
_cell.length_a   1.000
_cell.length_b   1.000
_cell.length_c   1.000
_cell.angle_alpha   90.00
_cell.angle_beta   90.00
_cell.angle_gamma   90.00
#
_symmetry.space_group_name_H-M   'P 1'
#
loop_
_entity.id
_entity.type
_entity.pdbx_description
1 polymer ?
#
loop_
_entity_poly.entity_id
_entity_poly.type
_entity_poly.pdbx_seq_one_letter_code
_entity_poly.pdbx_strand_id
1 'polypeptide(L)'
;MQKRYQAAKAFLTDPRWKTCVFSVLAFGLLAHAYGYFGIYHSGDSLEGFYRADDLFQIGLGRFLQPVYTHLRGLVGVPWLCGLISLAWIAAALCLIADLFQVRRKSTLVLMGALLATAPMLAFCNAGYFNFTDIFMCAFFLSVLAVWLMRRFRWGFLAGAVCLVGSLGLYQSFMASACGLVTMLFILDALDGQTGPRGLAATASKGAGMALLGGVLYKVCMEAALRLTGVEVSTAYNTVAYVGNYDQYSIAQLIVDTYRYVAEYLFDWLPVHPKLYALGSIVLLVLTVWAVGRLIARSRSRSPMYAVIA
;
A
#
# COMPACT_ATOMS: atom_id res chain seq x y z
N MET A 1 -21.09 -16.89 -19.13
CA MET A 1 -21.13 -15.43 -18.95
C MET A 1 -22.00 -14.98 -17.77
N GLN A 2 -23.24 -15.44 -17.68
CA GLN A 2 -24.23 -15.01 -16.66
C GLN A 2 -23.77 -15.19 -15.21
N LYS A 3 -23.13 -16.32 -14.84
CA LYS A 3 -22.59 -16.55 -13.49
C LYS A 3 -21.48 -15.54 -13.12
N ARG A 4 -20.62 -15.15 -14.07
CA ARG A 4 -19.55 -14.15 -13.84
C ARG A 4 -20.13 -12.75 -13.66
N TYR A 5 -21.12 -12.39 -14.45
CA TYR A 5 -21.86 -11.13 -14.32
C TYR A 5 -22.55 -11.01 -12.95
N GLN A 6 -23.26 -12.07 -12.52
CA GLN A 6 -23.92 -12.08 -11.21
C GLN A 6 -22.91 -11.99 -10.05
N ALA A 7 -21.76 -12.66 -10.16
CA ALA A 7 -20.69 -12.56 -9.14
C ALA A 7 -20.10 -11.14 -9.06
N ALA A 8 -19.87 -10.50 -10.21
CA ALA A 8 -19.42 -9.11 -10.25
C ALA A 8 -20.47 -8.14 -9.69
N LYS A 9 -21.75 -8.33 -10.06
CA LYS A 9 -22.84 -7.53 -9.52
C LYS A 9 -22.98 -7.69 -8.00
N ALA A 10 -22.92 -8.91 -7.49
CA ALA A 10 -22.97 -9.19 -6.05
C ALA A 10 -21.80 -8.56 -5.31
N PHE A 11 -20.60 -8.56 -5.90
CA PHE A 11 -19.44 -7.86 -5.35
C PHE A 11 -19.70 -6.35 -5.28
N LEU A 12 -20.11 -5.72 -6.39
CA LEU A 12 -20.34 -4.27 -6.45
C LEU A 12 -21.48 -3.79 -5.55
N THR A 13 -22.46 -4.64 -5.27
CA THR A 13 -23.63 -4.31 -4.43
C THR A 13 -23.49 -4.79 -2.98
N ASP A 14 -22.31 -5.24 -2.57
CA ASP A 14 -22.07 -5.73 -1.21
C ASP A 14 -22.32 -4.61 -0.18
N PRO A 15 -23.23 -4.80 0.78
CA PRO A 15 -23.54 -3.80 1.79
C PRO A 15 -22.34 -3.41 2.68
N ARG A 16 -21.29 -4.24 2.73
CA ARG A 16 -20.05 -3.93 3.47
C ARG A 16 -19.36 -2.69 2.91
N TRP A 17 -19.46 -2.43 1.61
CA TRP A 17 -18.83 -1.27 0.96
C TRP A 17 -19.32 0.05 1.52
N LYS A 18 -20.60 0.15 1.86
CA LYS A 18 -21.14 1.35 2.52
C LYS A 18 -20.44 1.60 3.86
N THR A 19 -20.21 0.55 4.64
CA THR A 19 -19.50 0.69 5.92
C THR A 19 -18.04 1.08 5.73
N CYS A 20 -17.35 0.47 4.75
CA CYS A 20 -15.96 0.81 4.42
C CYS A 20 -15.82 2.27 3.99
N VAL A 21 -16.65 2.70 3.03
CA VAL A 21 -16.61 4.07 2.51
C VAL A 21 -16.96 5.07 3.61
N PHE A 22 -18.05 4.84 4.35
CA PHE A 22 -18.47 5.75 5.41
C PHE A 22 -17.43 5.87 6.52
N SER A 23 -16.83 4.77 6.96
CA SER A 23 -15.81 4.80 8.01
C SER A 23 -14.55 5.56 7.57
N VAL A 24 -14.06 5.29 6.37
CA VAL A 24 -12.88 6.02 5.84
C VAL A 24 -13.17 7.50 5.70
N LEU A 25 -14.32 7.88 5.14
CA LEU A 25 -14.69 9.29 5.00
C LEU A 25 -14.87 9.97 6.35
N ALA A 26 -15.59 9.35 7.29
CA ALA A 26 -15.83 9.93 8.60
C ALA A 26 -14.54 10.16 9.38
N PHE A 27 -13.71 9.14 9.53
CA PHE A 27 -12.45 9.27 10.27
C PHE A 27 -11.39 10.06 9.50
N GLY A 28 -11.34 9.96 8.18
CA GLY A 28 -10.43 10.72 7.35
C GLY A 28 -10.74 12.21 7.37
N LEU A 29 -12.01 12.59 7.26
CA LEU A 29 -12.41 14.00 7.39
C LEU A 29 -12.18 14.51 8.81
N LEU A 30 -12.53 13.73 9.84
CA LEU A 30 -12.28 14.12 11.23
C LEU A 30 -10.77 14.38 11.49
N ALA A 31 -9.90 13.57 10.92
CA ALA A 31 -8.46 13.69 11.12
C ALA A 31 -7.80 14.78 10.26
N HIS A 32 -8.29 15.00 9.03
CA HIS A 32 -7.56 15.76 8.01
C HIS A 32 -8.32 16.97 7.45
N ALA A 33 -9.60 17.18 7.81
CA ALA A 33 -10.40 18.28 7.26
C ALA A 33 -9.72 19.65 7.43
N TYR A 34 -9.05 19.86 8.56
CA TYR A 34 -8.31 21.11 8.80
C TYR A 34 -7.24 21.34 7.73
N GLY A 35 -6.46 20.32 7.36
CA GLY A 35 -5.46 20.40 6.30
C GLY A 35 -6.07 20.50 4.89
N TYR A 36 -7.24 19.90 4.67
CA TYR A 36 -7.91 19.92 3.36
C TYR A 36 -8.53 21.29 3.06
N PHE A 37 -9.08 21.97 4.06
CA PHE A 37 -9.77 23.24 3.89
C PHE A 37 -8.93 24.45 4.34
N GLY A 38 -7.75 24.21 4.92
CA GLY A 38 -6.77 25.23 5.26
C GLY A 38 -5.72 25.42 4.15
N ILE A 39 -5.06 26.58 4.14
CA ILE A 39 -3.95 26.86 3.22
C ILE A 39 -2.64 26.65 3.99
N TYR A 40 -2.26 25.41 4.16
CA TYR A 40 -0.99 25.03 4.81
C TYR A 40 -0.08 24.40 3.78
N HIS A 41 0.97 25.11 3.39
CA HIS A 41 1.93 24.65 2.40
C HIS A 41 3.27 24.34 3.08
N SER A 42 3.75 23.13 2.96
CA SER A 42 5.17 22.82 3.15
C SER A 42 5.95 23.17 1.87
N GLY A 43 7.30 23.21 1.95
CA GLY A 43 8.15 23.54 0.81
C GLY A 43 7.82 22.74 -0.45
N ASP A 44 7.76 21.41 -0.35
CA ASP A 44 7.47 20.52 -1.49
C ASP A 44 6.06 20.70 -2.06
N SER A 45 5.11 21.11 -1.22
CA SER A 45 3.75 21.40 -1.64
C SER A 45 3.63 22.72 -2.41
N LEU A 46 4.49 23.69 -2.10
CA LEU A 46 4.52 24.98 -2.81
C LEU A 46 5.03 24.81 -4.25
N GLU A 47 6.06 24.03 -4.47
CA GLU A 47 6.55 23.76 -5.82
C GLU A 47 5.48 23.12 -6.69
N GLY A 48 4.77 22.10 -6.18
CA GLY A 48 3.69 21.43 -6.91
C GLY A 48 2.46 22.30 -7.15
N PHE A 49 2.34 23.47 -6.49
CA PHE A 49 1.26 24.43 -6.72
C PHE A 49 1.48 25.25 -8.00
N TYR A 50 2.75 25.57 -8.31
CA TYR A 50 3.11 26.42 -9.43
C TYR A 50 3.55 25.63 -10.67
N ARG A 51 4.08 24.43 -10.51
CA ARG A 51 4.64 23.64 -11.61
C ARG A 51 4.66 22.16 -11.28
N ALA A 52 4.08 21.34 -12.16
CA ALA A 52 4.33 19.92 -12.15
C ALA A 52 5.69 19.67 -12.83
N ASP A 53 6.69 19.20 -12.09
CA ASP A 53 7.97 18.80 -12.69
C ASP A 53 7.88 17.34 -13.18
N ASP A 54 7.23 17.19 -14.33
CA ASP A 54 6.98 15.88 -14.94
C ASP A 54 8.28 15.13 -15.25
N LEU A 55 9.31 15.84 -15.70
CA LEU A 55 10.58 15.24 -16.11
C LEU A 55 11.35 14.74 -14.88
N PHE A 56 11.31 15.49 -13.77
CA PHE A 56 11.92 15.08 -12.52
C PHE A 56 11.29 13.80 -11.98
N GLN A 57 9.96 13.71 -12.00
CA GLN A 57 9.25 12.51 -11.53
C GLN A 57 9.57 11.28 -12.40
N ILE A 58 9.70 11.46 -13.73
CA ILE A 58 10.13 10.39 -14.64
C ILE A 58 11.56 9.95 -14.30
N GLY A 59 12.48 10.89 -14.05
CA GLY A 59 13.84 10.61 -13.62
C GLY A 59 13.92 9.83 -12.30
N LEU A 60 12.96 10.01 -11.41
CA LEU A 60 12.81 9.23 -10.18
C LEU A 60 12.17 7.84 -10.40
N GLY A 61 11.83 7.48 -11.63
CA GLY A 61 11.15 6.23 -11.98
C GLY A 61 9.63 6.24 -11.75
N ARG A 62 9.04 7.41 -11.48
CA ARG A 62 7.61 7.61 -11.23
C ARG A 62 6.89 8.06 -12.50
N PHE A 63 7.08 7.33 -13.58
CA PHE A 63 6.67 7.71 -14.94
C PHE A 63 5.14 7.83 -15.14
N LEU A 64 4.33 7.29 -14.23
CA LEU A 64 2.87 7.45 -14.27
C LEU A 64 2.37 8.65 -13.44
N GLN A 65 3.20 9.27 -12.61
CA GLN A 65 2.78 10.46 -11.86
C GLN A 65 2.38 11.62 -12.78
N PRO A 66 3.16 11.98 -13.83
CA PRO A 66 2.75 12.99 -14.78
C PRO A 66 1.40 12.69 -15.43
N VAL A 67 1.20 11.44 -15.88
CA VAL A 67 -0.05 11.00 -16.49
C VAL A 67 -1.24 11.19 -15.51
N TYR A 68 -1.08 10.76 -14.27
CA TYR A 68 -2.11 10.92 -13.24
C TYR A 68 -2.39 12.40 -12.96
N THR A 69 -1.35 13.21 -12.81
CA THR A 69 -1.47 14.65 -12.53
C THR A 69 -2.21 15.37 -13.67
N HIS A 70 -1.93 15.04 -14.93
CA HIS A 70 -2.66 15.61 -16.07
C HIS A 70 -4.13 15.19 -16.10
N LEU A 71 -4.46 13.94 -15.72
CA LEU A 71 -5.84 13.47 -15.66
C LEU A 71 -6.63 14.10 -14.50
N ARG A 72 -6.01 14.30 -13.34
CA ARG A 72 -6.63 14.94 -12.18
C ARG A 72 -6.81 16.45 -12.36
N GLY A 73 -5.93 17.09 -13.11
CA GLY A 73 -5.72 18.53 -13.19
C GLY A 73 -4.34 18.89 -12.63
N LEU A 74 -3.63 19.77 -13.32
CA LEU A 74 -2.22 20.10 -13.05
C LEU A 74 -2.01 20.73 -11.66
N VAL A 75 -3.01 21.48 -11.17
CA VAL A 75 -2.93 22.15 -9.88
C VAL A 75 -3.36 21.22 -8.74
N GLY A 76 -2.50 21.07 -7.76
CA GLY A 76 -2.83 20.35 -6.52
C GLY A 76 -3.72 21.20 -5.61
N VAL A 77 -5.02 20.87 -5.55
CA VAL A 77 -5.96 21.52 -4.63
C VAL A 77 -6.12 20.63 -3.40
N PRO A 78 -5.77 21.10 -2.18
CA PRO A 78 -5.71 20.23 -0.99
C PRO A 78 -6.97 19.43 -0.72
N TRP A 79 -8.15 20.08 -0.76
CA TRP A 79 -9.42 19.40 -0.53
C TRP A 79 -9.73 18.33 -1.60
N LEU A 80 -9.39 18.61 -2.86
CA LEU A 80 -9.61 17.67 -3.96
C LEU A 80 -8.69 16.46 -3.84
N CYS A 81 -7.38 16.68 -3.68
CA CYS A 81 -6.38 15.62 -3.47
C CYS A 81 -6.73 14.79 -2.23
N GLY A 82 -7.15 15.45 -1.14
CA GLY A 82 -7.57 14.78 0.09
C GLY A 82 -8.79 13.89 -0.09
N LEU A 83 -9.84 14.37 -0.74
CA LEU A 83 -11.05 13.57 -0.99
C LEU A 83 -10.78 12.40 -1.94
N ILE A 84 -9.99 12.61 -2.99
CA ILE A 84 -9.58 11.52 -3.90
C ILE A 84 -8.74 10.49 -3.15
N SER A 85 -7.85 10.93 -2.24
CA SER A 85 -7.07 10.02 -1.38
C SER A 85 -7.97 9.13 -0.55
N LEU A 86 -8.96 9.71 0.12
CA LEU A 86 -9.92 8.96 0.93
C LEU A 86 -10.75 7.98 0.07
N ALA A 87 -11.09 8.36 -1.16
CA ALA A 87 -11.77 7.46 -2.09
C ALA A 87 -10.90 6.23 -2.45
N TRP A 88 -9.61 6.43 -2.74
CA TRP A 88 -8.68 5.32 -2.99
C TRP A 88 -8.49 4.42 -1.77
N ILE A 89 -8.37 5.00 -0.57
CA ILE A 89 -8.29 4.24 0.68
C ILE A 89 -9.56 3.44 0.92
N ALA A 90 -10.74 4.03 0.70
CA ALA A 90 -12.01 3.33 0.85
C ALA A 90 -12.12 2.15 -0.14
N ALA A 91 -11.73 2.34 -1.39
CA ALA A 91 -11.68 1.28 -2.39
C ALA A 91 -10.68 0.17 -1.99
N ALA A 92 -9.49 0.53 -1.50
CA ALA A 92 -8.54 -0.43 -0.98
C ALA A 92 -9.10 -1.22 0.22
N LEU A 93 -9.76 -0.55 1.17
CA LEU A 93 -10.40 -1.20 2.31
C LEU A 93 -11.48 -2.21 1.87
N CYS A 94 -12.28 -1.87 0.86
CA CYS A 94 -13.25 -2.81 0.29
C CYS A 94 -12.58 -4.10 -0.20
N LEU A 95 -11.48 -3.97 -0.94
CA LEU A 95 -10.72 -5.13 -1.44
C LEU A 95 -10.07 -5.92 -0.30
N ILE A 96 -9.48 -5.24 0.69
CA ILE A 96 -8.89 -5.88 1.88
C ILE A 96 -9.97 -6.64 2.67
N ALA A 97 -11.13 -6.02 2.87
CA ALA A 97 -12.26 -6.66 3.57
C ALA A 97 -12.75 -7.92 2.84
N ASP A 98 -12.77 -7.91 1.51
CA ASP A 98 -13.10 -9.10 0.72
C ASP A 98 -11.98 -10.14 0.75
N LEU A 99 -10.72 -9.70 0.63
CA LEU A 99 -9.53 -10.56 0.64
C LEU A 99 -9.44 -11.40 1.93
N PHE A 100 -9.67 -10.75 3.08
CA PHE A 100 -9.62 -11.38 4.41
C PHE A 100 -10.99 -11.81 4.94
N GLN A 101 -12.04 -11.75 4.12
CA GLN A 101 -13.41 -12.16 4.46
C GLN A 101 -13.96 -11.50 5.74
N VAL A 102 -13.60 -10.24 5.96
CA VAL A 102 -14.08 -9.47 7.11
C VAL A 102 -15.55 -9.13 6.93
N ARG A 103 -16.40 -9.57 7.88
CA ARG A 103 -17.86 -9.41 7.80
C ARG A 103 -18.44 -8.53 8.91
N ARG A 104 -17.74 -8.40 10.05
CA ARG A 104 -18.23 -7.61 11.19
C ARG A 104 -18.10 -6.13 10.90
N LYS A 105 -19.22 -5.39 11.02
CA LYS A 105 -19.25 -3.93 10.79
C LYS A 105 -18.27 -3.19 11.71
N SER A 106 -18.20 -3.55 13.00
CA SER A 106 -17.27 -2.93 13.95
C SER A 106 -15.80 -3.09 13.52
N THR A 107 -15.42 -4.25 13.00
CA THR A 107 -14.08 -4.50 12.48
C THR A 107 -13.81 -3.65 11.23
N LEU A 108 -14.78 -3.53 10.32
CA LEU A 108 -14.65 -2.67 9.13
C LEU A 108 -14.51 -1.20 9.51
N VAL A 109 -15.28 -0.73 10.50
CA VAL A 109 -15.18 0.64 11.02
C VAL A 109 -13.80 0.88 11.62
N LEU A 110 -13.29 -0.04 12.44
CA LEU A 110 -11.96 0.08 13.04
C LEU A 110 -10.85 0.07 11.96
N MET A 111 -10.95 -0.82 10.97
CA MET A 111 -9.99 -0.85 9.85
C MET A 111 -10.02 0.45 9.04
N GLY A 112 -11.22 0.99 8.79
CA GLY A 112 -11.38 2.28 8.12
C GLY A 112 -10.77 3.43 8.92
N ALA A 113 -10.99 3.45 10.23
CA ALA A 113 -10.37 4.42 11.12
C ALA A 113 -8.84 4.33 11.07
N LEU A 114 -8.27 3.13 11.25
CA LEU A 114 -6.82 2.91 11.24
C LEU A 114 -6.16 3.30 9.91
N LEU A 115 -6.77 2.94 8.78
CA LEU A 115 -6.24 3.31 7.47
C LEU A 115 -6.35 4.81 7.19
N ALA A 116 -7.49 5.41 7.54
CA ALA A 116 -7.74 6.84 7.30
C ALA A 116 -6.94 7.76 8.23
N THR A 117 -6.50 7.28 9.39
CA THR A 117 -5.68 8.05 10.34
C THR A 117 -4.24 7.55 10.42
N ALA A 118 -3.82 6.71 9.46
CA ALA A 118 -2.45 6.18 9.45
C ALA A 118 -1.42 7.33 9.44
N PRO A 119 -0.33 7.23 10.23
CA PRO A 119 0.70 8.28 10.28
C PRO A 119 1.26 8.64 8.93
N MET A 120 1.40 7.67 8.02
CA MET A 120 1.86 7.91 6.65
C MET A 120 0.91 8.85 5.89
N LEU A 121 -0.41 8.67 6.03
CA LEU A 121 -1.39 9.55 5.39
C LEU A 121 -1.33 10.96 5.97
N ALA A 122 -1.20 11.08 7.29
CA ALA A 122 -1.04 12.36 7.97
C ALA A 122 0.22 13.09 7.49
N PHE A 123 1.34 12.37 7.36
CA PHE A 123 2.58 12.90 6.82
C PHE A 123 2.44 13.36 5.36
N CYS A 124 1.81 12.56 4.51
CA CYS A 124 1.55 12.93 3.11
C CYS A 124 0.67 14.17 3.02
N ASN A 125 -0.38 14.26 3.83
CA ASN A 125 -1.27 15.43 3.85
C ASN A 125 -0.58 16.70 4.37
N ALA A 126 0.37 16.56 5.29
CA ALA A 126 1.11 17.71 5.83
C ALA A 126 2.25 18.19 4.91
N GLY A 127 2.98 17.23 4.31
CA GLY A 127 4.21 17.52 3.56
C GLY A 127 4.07 17.47 2.05
N TYR A 128 3.17 16.62 1.54
CA TYR A 128 3.09 16.24 0.13
C TYR A 128 1.65 16.20 -0.39
N PHE A 129 0.81 17.17 -0.01
CA PHE A 129 -0.62 17.11 -0.32
C PHE A 129 -0.89 16.95 -1.83
N ASN A 130 -0.06 17.54 -2.69
CA ASN A 130 -0.18 17.44 -4.16
C ASN A 130 0.00 16.01 -4.69
N PHE A 131 0.64 15.15 -3.91
CA PHE A 131 0.93 13.76 -4.27
C PHE A 131 0.15 12.75 -3.45
N THR A 132 -0.61 13.18 -2.44
CA THR A 132 -1.29 12.28 -1.50
C THR A 132 -2.27 11.34 -2.22
N ASP A 133 -3.05 11.85 -3.15
CA ASP A 133 -3.99 11.06 -3.94
C ASP A 133 -3.27 10.09 -4.89
N ILE A 134 -2.12 10.49 -5.43
CA ILE A 134 -1.26 9.65 -6.25
C ILE A 134 -0.72 8.48 -5.43
N PHE A 135 -0.22 8.77 -4.23
CA PHE A 135 0.28 7.73 -3.32
C PHE A 135 -0.82 6.76 -2.89
N MET A 136 -2.01 7.28 -2.60
CA MET A 136 -3.14 6.40 -2.22
C MET A 136 -3.68 5.61 -3.42
N CYS A 137 -3.60 6.12 -4.64
CA CYS A 137 -3.84 5.35 -5.86
C CYS A 137 -2.82 4.20 -6.02
N ALA A 138 -1.53 4.48 -5.79
CA ALA A 138 -0.50 3.45 -5.81
C ALA A 138 -0.74 2.36 -4.75
N PHE A 139 -1.15 2.74 -3.54
CA PHE A 139 -1.58 1.81 -2.50
C PHE A 139 -2.77 0.97 -2.95
N PHE A 140 -3.82 1.59 -3.48
CA PHE A 140 -4.99 0.87 -4.01
C PHE A 140 -4.60 -0.14 -5.08
N LEU A 141 -3.73 0.23 -6.03
CA LEU A 141 -3.26 -0.66 -7.09
C LEU A 141 -2.45 -1.84 -6.54
N SER A 142 -1.67 -1.64 -5.49
CA SER A 142 -0.94 -2.72 -4.81
C SER A 142 -1.90 -3.72 -4.14
N VAL A 143 -2.96 -3.23 -3.50
CA VAL A 143 -4.02 -4.06 -2.90
C VAL A 143 -4.81 -4.79 -3.98
N LEU A 144 -5.17 -4.10 -5.07
CA LEU A 144 -5.88 -4.69 -6.21
C LEU A 144 -5.05 -5.81 -6.86
N ALA A 145 -3.74 -5.65 -6.96
CA ALA A 145 -2.84 -6.68 -7.48
C ALA A 145 -2.97 -7.99 -6.68
N VAL A 146 -2.91 -7.90 -5.37
CA VAL A 146 -3.03 -9.07 -4.49
C VAL A 146 -4.44 -9.66 -4.53
N TRP A 147 -5.47 -8.81 -4.57
CA TRP A 147 -6.85 -9.26 -4.69
C TRP A 147 -7.08 -10.04 -6.00
N LEU A 148 -6.59 -9.53 -7.13
CA LEU A 148 -6.65 -10.21 -8.42
C LEU A 148 -5.91 -11.54 -8.40
N MET A 149 -4.69 -11.58 -7.85
CA MET A 149 -3.89 -12.78 -7.69
C MET A 149 -4.65 -13.87 -6.91
N ARG A 150 -5.33 -13.48 -5.82
CA ARG A 150 -6.10 -14.41 -4.98
C ARG A 150 -7.38 -14.89 -5.64
N ARG A 151 -8.09 -14.01 -6.35
CA ARG A 151 -9.43 -14.23 -6.88
C ARG A 151 -9.45 -15.06 -8.16
N PHE A 152 -8.42 -14.97 -9.00
CA PHE A 152 -8.40 -15.58 -10.33
C PHE A 152 -7.23 -16.52 -10.52
N ARG A 153 -7.42 -17.57 -11.35
CA ARG A 153 -6.36 -18.55 -11.64
C ARG A 153 -5.09 -17.90 -12.20
N TRP A 154 -5.27 -16.99 -13.17
CA TRP A 154 -4.21 -16.22 -13.83
C TRP A 154 -4.12 -14.78 -13.30
N GLY A 155 -4.73 -14.53 -12.14
CA GLY A 155 -4.80 -13.21 -11.53
C GLY A 155 -3.45 -12.60 -11.20
N PHE A 156 -2.41 -13.41 -11.01
CA PHE A 156 -1.06 -12.94 -10.79
C PHE A 156 -0.50 -12.14 -11.99
N LEU A 157 -0.91 -12.45 -13.24
CA LEU A 157 -0.53 -11.68 -14.43
C LEU A 157 -1.19 -10.30 -14.41
N ALA A 158 -2.51 -10.25 -14.17
CA ALA A 158 -3.22 -8.98 -14.03
C ALA A 158 -2.72 -8.18 -12.81
N GLY A 159 -2.38 -8.89 -11.71
CA GLY A 159 -1.75 -8.31 -10.54
C GLY A 159 -0.39 -7.68 -10.85
N ALA A 160 0.43 -8.33 -11.68
CA ALA A 160 1.72 -7.78 -12.11
C ALA A 160 1.54 -6.45 -12.87
N VAL A 161 0.52 -6.35 -13.75
CA VAL A 161 0.18 -5.09 -14.43
C VAL A 161 -0.24 -4.01 -13.44
N CYS A 162 -1.07 -4.36 -12.43
CA CYS A 162 -1.43 -3.42 -11.37
C CYS A 162 -0.19 -2.97 -10.55
N LEU A 163 0.78 -3.87 -10.32
CA LEU A 163 2.04 -3.50 -9.66
C LEU A 163 2.87 -2.55 -10.51
N VAL A 164 2.92 -2.70 -11.84
CA VAL A 164 3.55 -1.71 -12.72
C VAL A 164 2.91 -0.35 -12.53
N GLY A 165 1.57 -0.28 -12.48
CA GLY A 165 0.84 0.95 -12.19
C GLY A 165 1.20 1.53 -10.82
N SER A 166 1.22 0.70 -9.78
CA SER A 166 1.59 1.10 -8.42
C SER A 166 3.01 1.65 -8.36
N LEU A 167 3.99 0.92 -8.90
CA LEU A 167 5.40 1.29 -8.91
C LEU A 167 5.68 2.53 -9.78
N GLY A 168 4.99 2.66 -10.90
CA GLY A 168 5.09 3.82 -11.78
C GLY A 168 4.50 5.10 -11.17
N LEU A 169 3.61 4.96 -10.16
CA LEU A 169 3.15 6.07 -9.34
C LEU A 169 4.05 6.28 -8.13
N TYR A 170 4.35 5.23 -7.35
CA TYR A 170 5.22 5.32 -6.18
C TYR A 170 5.74 3.95 -5.75
N GLN A 171 7.05 3.75 -5.78
CA GLN A 171 7.70 2.45 -5.65
C GLN A 171 7.52 1.79 -4.27
N SER A 172 7.36 2.57 -3.20
CA SER A 172 7.29 2.07 -1.82
C SER A 172 6.11 1.11 -1.57
N PHE A 173 5.07 1.16 -2.40
CA PHE A 173 3.89 0.30 -2.21
C PHE A 173 4.07 -1.15 -2.70
N MET A 174 5.22 -1.50 -3.29
CA MET A 174 5.60 -2.91 -3.46
C MET A 174 5.61 -3.65 -2.11
N ALA A 175 6.12 -3.01 -1.06
CA ALA A 175 6.15 -3.57 0.29
C ALA A 175 4.73 -3.89 0.80
N SER A 176 3.72 -3.06 0.48
CA SER A 176 2.33 -3.31 0.84
C SER A 176 1.77 -4.57 0.16
N ALA A 177 2.07 -4.76 -1.13
CA ALA A 177 1.66 -5.96 -1.84
C ALA A 177 2.35 -7.22 -1.27
N CYS A 178 3.66 -7.18 -1.01
CA CYS A 178 4.40 -8.27 -0.39
C CYS A 178 3.86 -8.60 1.00
N GLY A 179 3.60 -7.59 1.83
CA GLY A 179 3.02 -7.75 3.16
C GLY A 179 1.64 -8.43 3.12
N LEU A 180 0.76 -8.02 2.21
CA LEU A 180 -0.56 -8.65 2.04
C LEU A 180 -0.44 -10.12 1.57
N VAL A 181 0.49 -10.43 0.66
CA VAL A 181 0.74 -11.83 0.22
C VAL A 181 1.24 -12.66 1.40
N THR A 182 2.17 -12.13 2.20
CA THR A 182 2.67 -12.80 3.41
C THR A 182 1.56 -13.04 4.42
N MET A 183 0.69 -12.04 4.67
CA MET A 183 -0.46 -12.21 5.56
C MET A 183 -1.42 -13.31 5.05
N LEU A 184 -1.69 -13.37 3.75
CA LEU A 184 -2.49 -14.44 3.16
C LEU A 184 -1.84 -15.81 3.34
N PHE A 185 -0.53 -15.90 3.11
CA PHE A 185 0.22 -17.14 3.31
C PHE A 185 0.15 -17.63 4.76
N ILE A 186 0.34 -16.72 5.73
CA ILE A 186 0.22 -17.03 7.16
C ILE A 186 -1.19 -17.54 7.49
N LEU A 187 -2.22 -16.85 7.02
CA LEU A 187 -3.61 -17.25 7.28
C LEU A 187 -3.95 -18.59 6.64
N ASP A 188 -3.51 -18.84 5.40
CA ASP A 188 -3.67 -20.12 4.72
C ASP A 188 -2.97 -21.26 5.50
N ALA A 189 -1.79 -20.99 6.06
CA ALA A 189 -1.05 -21.94 6.89
C ALA A 189 -1.75 -22.22 8.22
N LEU A 190 -2.29 -21.18 8.87
CA LEU A 190 -3.00 -21.29 10.17
C LEU A 190 -4.37 -21.95 10.05
N ASP A 191 -5.07 -21.79 8.92
CA ASP A 191 -6.38 -22.41 8.69
C ASP A 191 -6.29 -23.95 8.60
N GLY A 192 -5.12 -24.48 8.26
CA GLY A 192 -4.84 -25.91 8.21
C GLY A 192 -5.63 -26.70 7.17
N GLN A 193 -6.49 -26.04 6.38
CA GLN A 193 -7.23 -26.63 5.28
C GLN A 193 -6.42 -26.60 3.99
N THR A 194 -5.49 -25.65 3.90
CA THR A 194 -4.60 -25.47 2.76
C THR A 194 -3.39 -26.39 2.91
N GLY A 195 -3.33 -27.46 2.12
CA GLY A 195 -2.17 -28.35 2.15
C GLY A 195 -0.90 -27.67 1.60
N PRO A 196 0.29 -28.36 1.73
CA PRO A 196 1.58 -27.78 1.30
C PRO A 196 1.60 -27.30 -0.16
N ARG A 197 0.87 -27.99 -1.06
CA ARG A 197 0.73 -27.58 -2.47
C ARG A 197 -0.03 -26.25 -2.62
N GLY A 198 -1.07 -26.01 -1.80
CA GLY A 198 -1.82 -24.77 -1.81
C GLY A 198 -0.98 -23.61 -1.27
N LEU A 199 -0.22 -23.82 -0.19
CA LEU A 199 0.71 -22.84 0.35
C LEU A 199 1.79 -22.47 -0.66
N ALA A 200 2.41 -23.48 -1.29
CA ALA A 200 3.37 -23.28 -2.37
C ALA A 200 2.76 -22.50 -3.55
N ALA A 201 1.49 -22.77 -3.89
CA ALA A 201 0.80 -22.03 -4.94
C ALA A 201 0.55 -20.55 -4.56
N THR A 202 0.21 -20.25 -3.31
CA THR A 202 0.06 -18.85 -2.84
C THR A 202 1.41 -18.15 -2.89
N ALA A 203 2.48 -18.76 -2.35
CA ALA A 203 3.82 -18.20 -2.36
C ALA A 203 4.36 -17.99 -3.79
N SER A 204 4.25 -19.00 -4.67
CA SER A 204 4.75 -18.92 -6.05
C SER A 204 3.99 -17.89 -6.90
N LYS A 205 2.67 -17.76 -6.74
CA LYS A 205 1.89 -16.72 -7.41
C LYS A 205 2.28 -15.33 -6.92
N GLY A 206 2.48 -15.16 -5.60
CA GLY A 206 2.92 -13.89 -5.02
C GLY A 206 4.30 -13.49 -5.51
N ALA A 207 5.27 -14.41 -5.43
CA ALA A 207 6.62 -14.18 -5.93
C ALA A 207 6.63 -13.94 -7.46
N GLY A 208 5.88 -14.72 -8.24
CA GLY A 208 5.76 -14.54 -9.68
C GLY A 208 5.13 -13.20 -10.05
N MET A 209 4.12 -12.76 -9.31
CA MET A 209 3.50 -11.43 -9.49
C MET A 209 4.50 -10.31 -9.20
N ALA A 210 5.25 -10.40 -8.09
CA ALA A 210 6.22 -9.38 -7.71
C ALA A 210 7.39 -9.31 -8.69
N LEU A 211 7.96 -10.46 -9.07
CA LEU A 211 9.06 -10.52 -10.04
C LEU A 211 8.64 -10.00 -11.41
N LEU A 212 7.50 -10.50 -11.93
CA LEU A 212 7.00 -10.05 -13.24
C LEU A 212 6.66 -8.57 -13.22
N GLY A 213 5.99 -8.10 -12.14
CA GLY A 213 5.67 -6.68 -11.95
C GLY A 213 6.92 -5.82 -11.90
N GLY A 214 7.96 -6.25 -11.17
CA GLY A 214 9.24 -5.53 -11.10
C GLY A 214 9.98 -5.48 -12.44
N VAL A 215 10.03 -6.60 -13.19
CA VAL A 215 10.65 -6.65 -14.53
C VAL A 215 9.89 -5.75 -15.50
N LEU A 216 8.56 -5.87 -15.56
CA LEU A 216 7.74 -5.03 -16.43
C LEU A 216 7.84 -3.56 -16.08
N TYR A 217 7.87 -3.22 -14.77
CA TYR A 217 8.09 -1.85 -14.30
C TYR A 217 9.43 -1.31 -14.83
N LYS A 218 10.52 -2.08 -14.71
CA LYS A 218 11.82 -1.66 -15.21
C LYS A 218 11.80 -1.40 -16.72
N VAL A 219 11.17 -2.29 -17.50
CA VAL A 219 11.02 -2.11 -18.96
C VAL A 219 10.22 -0.85 -19.28
N CYS A 220 9.09 -0.61 -18.59
CA CYS A 220 8.27 0.58 -18.81
C CYS A 220 9.01 1.86 -18.39
N MET A 221 9.76 1.82 -17.29
CA MET A 221 10.60 2.93 -16.84
C MET A 221 11.68 3.29 -17.88
N GLU A 222 12.42 2.30 -18.36
CA GLU A 222 13.45 2.51 -19.38
C GLU A 222 12.85 3.06 -20.69
N ALA A 223 11.67 2.56 -21.07
CA ALA A 223 10.95 3.11 -22.22
C ALA A 223 10.55 4.57 -22.02
N ALA A 224 10.03 4.93 -20.83
CA ALA A 224 9.67 6.31 -20.51
C ALA A 224 10.88 7.24 -20.52
N LEU A 225 12.01 6.83 -19.92
CA LEU A 225 13.27 7.59 -19.95
C LEU A 225 13.76 7.83 -21.37
N ARG A 226 13.75 6.80 -22.23
CA ARG A 226 14.17 6.94 -23.65
C ARG A 226 13.24 7.85 -24.44
N LEU A 227 11.92 7.74 -24.23
CA LEU A 227 10.94 8.55 -24.95
C LEU A 227 11.00 10.03 -24.56
N THR A 228 11.35 10.32 -23.32
CA THR A 228 11.43 11.70 -22.80
C THR A 228 12.83 12.30 -22.88
N GLY A 229 13.87 11.50 -23.14
CA GLY A 229 15.26 11.93 -23.11
C GLY A 229 15.78 12.27 -21.71
N VAL A 230 15.08 11.84 -20.66
CA VAL A 230 15.45 12.12 -19.26
C VAL A 230 16.41 11.04 -18.76
N GLU A 231 17.44 11.47 -18.03
CA GLU A 231 18.34 10.57 -17.32
C GLU A 231 17.78 10.16 -15.95
N VAL A 232 18.20 9.00 -15.46
CA VAL A 232 17.84 8.55 -14.11
C VAL A 232 18.40 9.54 -13.10
N SER A 233 17.53 10.08 -12.25
CA SER A 233 17.96 11.01 -11.20
C SER A 233 18.85 10.31 -10.18
N THR A 234 19.98 10.92 -9.85
CA THR A 234 20.89 10.51 -8.77
C THR A 234 20.62 11.30 -7.47
N ALA A 235 19.70 12.28 -7.51
CA ALA A 235 19.25 12.98 -6.32
C ALA A 235 18.37 12.03 -5.47
N TYR A 236 18.55 12.03 -4.18
CA TYR A 236 17.89 11.14 -3.22
C TYR A 236 18.25 9.64 -3.39
N ASN A 237 17.64 8.80 -2.57
CA ASN A 237 17.66 7.33 -2.69
C ASN A 237 16.79 6.89 -3.85
N THR A 238 17.31 6.98 -5.06
CA THR A 238 16.58 6.77 -6.29
C THR A 238 16.70 5.34 -6.81
N VAL A 239 15.94 5.04 -7.85
CA VAL A 239 16.00 3.77 -8.57
C VAL A 239 17.42 3.48 -9.10
N ALA A 240 18.26 4.51 -9.29
CA ALA A 240 19.67 4.37 -9.69
C ALA A 240 20.49 3.50 -8.72
N TYR A 241 20.13 3.49 -7.44
CA TYR A 241 20.83 2.73 -6.41
C TYR A 241 20.21 1.34 -6.12
N VAL A 242 19.09 1.01 -6.74
CA VAL A 242 18.47 -0.31 -6.57
C VAL A 242 19.38 -1.38 -7.17
N GLY A 243 19.86 -2.29 -6.33
CA GLY A 243 20.78 -3.36 -6.71
C GLY A 243 22.26 -2.99 -6.58
N ASN A 244 22.61 -1.75 -6.26
CA ASN A 244 23.98 -1.33 -6.01
C ASN A 244 24.24 -1.29 -4.50
N TYR A 245 24.47 -2.48 -3.93
CA TYR A 245 24.67 -2.67 -2.48
C TYR A 245 26.14 -2.90 -2.13
N ASP A 246 27.08 -2.52 -3.00
CA ASP A 246 28.51 -2.78 -2.85
C ASP A 246 29.12 -2.23 -1.56
N GLN A 247 28.44 -1.25 -0.94
CA GLN A 247 28.88 -0.61 0.31
C GLN A 247 28.28 -1.26 1.58
N TYR A 248 27.33 -2.18 1.46
CA TYR A 248 26.63 -2.76 2.59
C TYR A 248 26.63 -4.28 2.55
N SER A 249 26.94 -4.93 3.67
CA SER A 249 26.72 -6.35 3.80
C SER A 249 25.21 -6.65 3.94
N ILE A 250 24.75 -7.80 3.48
CA ILE A 250 23.34 -8.23 3.65
C ILE A 250 22.94 -8.21 5.13
N ALA A 251 23.83 -8.62 6.03
CA ALA A 251 23.60 -8.59 7.47
C ALA A 251 23.36 -7.14 7.97
N GLN A 252 24.15 -6.19 7.49
CA GLN A 252 23.97 -4.77 7.84
C GLN A 252 22.62 -4.24 7.35
N LEU A 253 22.22 -4.57 6.11
CA LEU A 253 20.93 -4.15 5.56
C LEU A 253 19.75 -4.71 6.38
N ILE A 254 19.84 -5.97 6.83
CA ILE A 254 18.82 -6.57 7.70
C ILE A 254 18.75 -5.80 9.04
N VAL A 255 19.88 -5.60 9.71
CA VAL A 255 19.93 -4.88 10.99
C VAL A 255 19.39 -3.46 10.86
N ASP A 256 19.83 -2.73 9.84
CA ASP A 256 19.38 -1.34 9.61
C ASP A 256 17.86 -1.29 9.30
N THR A 257 17.33 -2.26 8.55
CA THR A 257 15.89 -2.34 8.29
C THR A 257 15.11 -2.48 9.60
N TYR A 258 15.48 -3.39 10.49
CA TYR A 258 14.81 -3.54 11.79
C TYR A 258 14.99 -2.33 12.69
N ARG A 259 16.15 -1.68 12.66
CA ARG A 259 16.40 -0.44 13.38
C ARG A 259 15.48 0.68 12.89
N TYR A 260 15.36 0.90 11.59
CA TYR A 260 14.44 1.90 11.03
C TYR A 260 12.97 1.60 11.34
N VAL A 261 12.57 0.33 11.36
CA VAL A 261 11.22 -0.06 11.78
C VAL A 261 10.99 0.30 13.26
N ALA A 262 11.97 0.04 14.13
CA ALA A 262 11.88 0.41 15.54
C ALA A 262 11.83 1.93 15.74
N GLU A 263 12.69 2.68 15.05
CA GLU A 263 12.67 4.15 15.06
C GLU A 263 11.31 4.68 14.58
N TYR A 264 10.78 4.16 13.49
CA TYR A 264 9.45 4.52 13.00
C TYR A 264 8.35 4.25 14.03
N LEU A 265 8.39 3.12 14.71
CA LEU A 265 7.36 2.75 15.68
C LEU A 265 7.45 3.55 16.99
N PHE A 266 8.65 3.99 17.40
CA PHE A 266 8.86 4.54 18.74
C PHE A 266 9.31 6.00 18.77
N ASP A 267 10.02 6.49 17.73
CA ASP A 267 10.67 7.81 17.75
C ASP A 267 10.25 8.72 16.58
N TRP A 268 9.42 8.25 15.66
CA TRP A 268 9.15 8.95 14.41
C TRP A 268 8.48 10.32 14.54
N LEU A 269 7.66 10.54 15.58
CA LEU A 269 7.00 11.83 15.80
C LEU A 269 7.73 12.68 16.85
N PRO A 270 8.35 13.79 16.44
CA PRO A 270 9.06 14.69 17.36
C PRO A 270 8.10 15.43 18.31
N VAL A 271 6.83 15.57 17.91
CA VAL A 271 5.77 16.19 18.73
C VAL A 271 5.03 15.08 19.48
N HIS A 272 5.13 15.05 20.80
CA HIS A 272 4.57 14.01 21.67
C HIS A 272 5.08 12.57 21.40
N PRO A 273 6.40 12.35 21.36
CA PRO A 273 6.98 11.03 21.04
C PRO A 273 6.50 9.95 22.03
N LYS A 274 6.28 10.29 23.31
CA LYS A 274 5.79 9.35 24.31
C LYS A 274 4.38 8.82 24.06
N LEU A 275 3.47 9.66 23.57
CA LEU A 275 2.11 9.22 23.24
C LEU A 275 2.09 8.36 21.97
N TYR A 276 2.91 8.72 21.01
CA TYR A 276 3.07 7.93 19.78
C TYR A 276 3.67 6.55 20.10
N ALA A 277 4.76 6.50 20.87
CA ALA A 277 5.39 5.26 21.32
C ALA A 277 4.41 4.39 22.11
N LEU A 278 3.63 4.97 23.02
CA LEU A 278 2.61 4.25 23.79
C LEU A 278 1.55 3.62 22.86
N GLY A 279 1.06 4.37 21.88
CA GLY A 279 0.12 3.88 20.88
C GLY A 279 0.70 2.71 20.08
N SER A 280 1.95 2.82 19.65
CA SER A 280 2.67 1.76 18.92
C SER A 280 2.88 0.51 19.78
N ILE A 281 3.23 0.67 21.07
CA ILE A 281 3.35 -0.44 22.02
C ILE A 281 2.00 -1.15 22.17
N VAL A 282 0.91 -0.41 22.38
CA VAL A 282 -0.42 -0.99 22.49
C VAL A 282 -0.80 -1.79 21.24
N LEU A 283 -0.57 -1.24 20.06
CA LEU A 283 -0.83 -1.92 18.79
C LEU A 283 0.03 -3.18 18.64
N LEU A 284 1.32 -3.11 19.00
CA LEU A 284 2.23 -4.25 18.95
C LEU A 284 1.75 -5.36 19.91
N VAL A 285 1.42 -5.03 21.15
CA VAL A 285 0.91 -6.00 22.13
C VAL A 285 -0.39 -6.65 21.65
N LEU A 286 -1.32 -5.85 21.11
CA LEU A 286 -2.57 -6.38 20.53
C LEU A 286 -2.29 -7.30 19.34
N THR A 287 -1.34 -6.95 18.49
CA THR A 287 -0.95 -7.77 17.33
C THR A 287 -0.36 -9.10 17.80
N VAL A 288 0.62 -9.09 18.72
CA VAL A 288 1.23 -10.30 19.26
C VAL A 288 0.18 -11.18 19.95
N TRP A 289 -0.71 -10.58 20.75
CA TRP A 289 -1.83 -11.30 21.37
C TRP A 289 -2.77 -11.92 20.33
N ALA A 290 -3.15 -11.17 19.29
CA ALA A 290 -4.04 -11.66 18.23
C ALA A 290 -3.40 -12.81 17.44
N VAL A 291 -2.12 -12.69 17.08
CA VAL A 291 -1.36 -13.77 16.41
C VAL A 291 -1.24 -14.99 17.31
N GLY A 292 -0.90 -14.81 18.60
CA GLY A 292 -0.85 -15.91 19.57
C GLY A 292 -2.20 -16.63 19.71
N ARG A 293 -3.31 -15.87 19.73
CA ARG A 293 -4.66 -16.44 19.75
C ARG A 293 -4.99 -17.20 18.46
N LEU A 294 -4.56 -16.71 17.31
CA LEU A 294 -4.73 -17.39 16.03
C LEU A 294 -3.95 -18.70 16.01
N ILE A 295 -2.68 -18.70 16.43
CA ILE A 295 -1.84 -19.88 16.51
C ILE A 295 -2.46 -20.92 17.47
N ALA A 296 -2.88 -20.50 18.66
CA ALA A 296 -3.51 -21.38 19.67
C ALA A 296 -4.83 -22.00 19.18
N ARG A 297 -5.56 -21.31 18.29
CA ARG A 297 -6.82 -21.79 17.69
C ARG A 297 -6.62 -22.54 16.37
N SER A 298 -5.42 -22.51 15.82
CA SER A 298 -5.12 -23.15 14.55
C SER A 298 -5.37 -24.64 14.63
N ARG A 299 -6.04 -25.19 13.62
CA ARG A 299 -6.22 -26.62 13.42
C ARG A 299 -5.04 -27.26 12.69
N SER A 300 -4.05 -26.46 12.26
CA SER A 300 -2.86 -26.95 11.58
C SER A 300 -2.03 -27.86 12.48
N ARG A 301 -1.67 -29.01 11.97
CA ARG A 301 -0.75 -29.95 12.65
C ARG A 301 0.70 -29.44 12.70
N SER A 302 1.00 -28.38 11.97
CA SER A 302 2.34 -27.80 11.91
C SER A 302 2.26 -26.26 11.92
N PRO A 303 2.13 -25.63 13.10
CA PRO A 303 2.19 -24.15 13.23
C PRO A 303 3.53 -23.57 12.77
N MET A 304 4.52 -24.45 12.52
CA MET A 304 5.86 -24.05 12.05
C MET A 304 5.83 -23.30 10.70
N TYR A 305 4.83 -23.58 9.84
CA TYR A 305 4.69 -22.83 8.58
C TYR A 305 4.33 -21.36 8.79
N ALA A 306 3.59 -21.03 9.86
CA ALA A 306 3.24 -19.65 10.18
C ALA A 306 4.40 -18.87 10.80
N VAL A 307 5.36 -19.56 11.40
CA VAL A 307 6.55 -18.94 12.01
C VAL A 307 7.61 -18.65 10.94
N ILE A 308 7.63 -19.42 9.86
CA ILE A 308 8.60 -19.26 8.75
C ILE A 308 8.12 -18.17 7.76
N ALA A 309 6.82 -17.88 7.71
CA ALA A 309 6.24 -16.83 6.87
C ALA A 309 6.37 -15.44 7.51
#